data_0be61bd82f467fa795a62f63d6f83a71
#
_entry.id   0be61bd82f467fa795a62f63d6f83a71
#
_cell.length_a   1.000
_cell.length_b   1.000
_cell.length_c   1.000
_cell.angle_alpha   90.00
_cell.angle_beta   90.00
_cell.angle_gamma   90.00
#
_symmetry.space_group_name_H-M   'P 1'
#
loop_
_entity.id
_entity.type
_entity.pdbx_description
1 polymer ?
#
loop_
_entity_poly.entity_id
_entity_poly.type
_entity_poly.pdbx_seq_one_letter_code
_entity_poly.pdbx_strand_id
1 'polypeptide(L)'
;LVPVGGRQYTVRRGDTLASIAEAQGATVRQLWRDNPFLMGQDRVSPGQTLYLAESGAYPRKIVLGGVRQGTDARMLRRVLPQLDYLAVASFGFDRTGRIPGIHAEIPVRLARRYGVRPVFVLTMQDENGRFSGERARQVLRDPAARANLIRSAAQNAAAGEWAGIMLDFEYLMPEDRDAFSDFVRALKAQLASEKLVLLLALPPKTCRGQTGLLCEAHDFRVLGRNADLCVLKNASVALGAPSALADIGRMNEAVRYA
;
A
#
# COMPACT_ATOMS: atom_id res chain seq x y z
N LEU A 1 -0.01 -10.01 22.10
CA LEU A 1 -1.10 -9.14 22.57
C LEU A 1 -2.38 -9.97 22.55
N VAL A 2 -2.97 -10.21 23.71
CA VAL A 2 -4.29 -10.84 23.86
C VAL A 2 -5.33 -9.72 23.66
N PRO A 3 -6.38 -9.93 22.84
CA PRO A 3 -7.44 -8.95 22.69
C PRO A 3 -8.09 -8.67 24.07
N VAL A 4 -8.13 -7.42 24.48
CA VAL A 4 -8.84 -7.01 25.70
C VAL A 4 -10.35 -7.02 25.39
N GLY A 5 -11.14 -7.82 26.10
CA GLY A 5 -12.60 -7.92 25.93
C GLY A 5 -13.08 -8.97 24.95
N GLY A 6 -12.27 -9.96 24.58
CA GLY A 6 -12.65 -11.02 23.66
C GLY A 6 -13.15 -12.30 24.35
N ARG A 7 -13.89 -13.12 23.59
CA ARG A 7 -14.28 -14.48 23.96
C ARG A 7 -13.14 -15.45 23.71
N GLN A 8 -13.10 -16.56 24.44
CA GLN A 8 -12.18 -17.67 24.22
C GLN A 8 -12.93 -18.87 23.66
N TYR A 9 -12.29 -19.59 22.76
CA TYR A 9 -12.78 -20.85 22.21
C TYR A 9 -11.70 -21.93 22.36
N THR A 10 -12.06 -23.04 22.96
CA THR A 10 -11.17 -24.20 23.04
C THR A 10 -11.44 -25.14 21.89
N VAL A 11 -10.45 -25.36 21.05
CA VAL A 11 -10.53 -26.22 19.85
C VAL A 11 -10.92 -27.65 20.24
N ARG A 12 -11.90 -28.21 19.58
CA ARG A 12 -12.37 -29.58 19.76
C ARG A 12 -11.82 -30.50 18.69
N ARG A 13 -11.92 -31.79 18.93
CA ARG A 13 -11.52 -32.81 17.93
C ARG A 13 -12.40 -32.67 16.68
N GLY A 14 -11.76 -32.56 15.51
CA GLY A 14 -12.44 -32.37 14.22
C GLY A 14 -12.65 -30.91 13.81
N ASP A 15 -12.33 -29.94 14.68
CA ASP A 15 -12.42 -28.54 14.32
C ASP A 15 -11.37 -28.14 13.29
N THR A 16 -11.77 -27.22 12.41
CA THR A 16 -10.90 -26.47 11.51
C THR A 16 -11.06 -24.98 11.77
N LEU A 17 -10.09 -24.14 11.40
CA LEU A 17 -10.27 -22.70 11.53
C LEU A 17 -11.50 -22.18 10.77
N ALA A 18 -11.85 -22.81 9.64
CA ALA A 18 -13.02 -22.45 8.87
C ALA A 18 -14.32 -22.77 9.64
N SER A 19 -14.45 -24.00 10.18
CA SER A 19 -15.64 -24.37 10.96
C SER A 19 -15.77 -23.57 12.25
N ILE A 20 -14.65 -23.26 12.92
CA ILE A 20 -14.64 -22.40 14.11
C ILE A 20 -15.07 -20.98 13.75
N ALA A 21 -14.54 -20.41 12.66
CA ALA A 21 -14.89 -19.07 12.20
C ALA A 21 -16.40 -18.98 11.92
N GLU A 22 -16.93 -19.92 11.16
CA GLU A 22 -18.37 -20.00 10.84
C GLU A 22 -19.24 -20.09 12.11
N ALA A 23 -18.92 -21.04 12.99
CA ALA A 23 -19.67 -21.26 14.23
C ALA A 23 -19.61 -20.06 15.19
N GLN A 24 -18.57 -19.24 15.12
CA GLN A 24 -18.39 -18.06 15.97
C GLN A 24 -18.81 -16.75 15.30
N GLY A 25 -19.35 -16.78 14.09
CA GLY A 25 -19.72 -15.57 13.33
C GLY A 25 -18.53 -14.69 12.97
N ALA A 26 -17.37 -15.29 12.81
CA ALA A 26 -16.12 -14.64 12.48
C ALA A 26 -15.61 -15.07 11.08
N THR A 27 -14.52 -14.47 10.60
CA THR A 27 -13.79 -14.93 9.44
C THR A 27 -12.48 -15.61 9.86
N VAL A 28 -11.95 -16.52 9.05
CA VAL A 28 -10.63 -17.13 9.29
C VAL A 28 -9.57 -16.03 9.44
N ARG A 29 -9.67 -14.96 8.66
CA ARG A 29 -8.76 -13.81 8.76
C ARG A 29 -8.85 -13.10 10.12
N GLN A 30 -10.05 -12.97 10.70
CA GLN A 30 -10.19 -12.45 12.07
C GLN A 30 -9.52 -13.37 13.08
N LEU A 31 -9.74 -14.70 12.97
CA LEU A 31 -9.05 -15.65 13.84
C LEU A 31 -7.51 -15.54 13.75
N TRP A 32 -6.95 -15.36 12.56
CA TRP A 32 -5.51 -15.12 12.42
C TRP A 32 -5.05 -13.81 13.07
N ARG A 33 -5.84 -12.73 12.95
CA ARG A 33 -5.55 -11.43 13.57
C ARG A 33 -5.54 -11.51 15.09
N ASP A 34 -6.55 -12.18 15.64
CA ASP A 34 -6.76 -12.31 17.06
C ASP A 34 -5.77 -13.31 17.69
N ASN A 35 -5.21 -14.20 16.88
CA ASN A 35 -4.29 -15.28 17.29
C ASN A 35 -2.99 -15.25 16.47
N PRO A 36 -2.10 -14.27 16.68
CA PRO A 36 -0.86 -14.12 15.88
C PRO A 36 0.07 -15.35 15.96
N PHE A 37 -0.05 -16.17 17.01
CA PHE A 37 0.71 -17.42 17.16
C PHE A 37 0.37 -18.48 16.09
N LEU A 38 -0.79 -18.38 15.42
CA LEU A 38 -1.14 -19.22 14.28
C LEU A 38 -0.28 -18.91 13.05
N MET A 39 0.42 -17.78 13.02
CA MET A 39 1.26 -17.35 11.90
C MET A 39 0.59 -17.49 10.53
N GLY A 40 -0.73 -17.28 10.47
CA GLY A 40 -1.54 -17.43 9.25
C GLY A 40 -1.67 -18.88 8.75
N GLN A 41 -1.47 -19.88 9.61
CA GLN A 41 -1.68 -21.29 9.30
C GLN A 41 -3.11 -21.69 9.65
N ASP A 42 -3.65 -22.64 8.87
CA ASP A 42 -5.01 -23.16 9.08
C ASP A 42 -5.05 -24.31 10.12
N ARG A 43 -3.90 -24.77 10.58
CA ARG A 43 -3.81 -25.90 11.52
C ARG A 43 -4.09 -25.44 12.95
N VAL A 44 -5.01 -26.13 13.59
CA VAL A 44 -5.32 -26.03 15.01
C VAL A 44 -5.30 -27.41 15.65
N SER A 45 -5.06 -27.49 16.94
CA SER A 45 -5.01 -28.75 17.68
C SER A 45 -6.08 -28.79 18.75
N PRO A 46 -6.70 -29.95 19.01
CA PRO A 46 -7.65 -30.10 20.12
C PRO A 46 -7.02 -29.64 21.45
N GLY A 47 -7.78 -28.91 22.24
CA GLY A 47 -7.33 -28.30 23.50
C GLY A 47 -6.64 -26.93 23.34
N GLN A 48 -6.32 -26.51 22.12
CA GLN A 48 -5.76 -25.19 21.85
C GLN A 48 -6.79 -24.09 22.12
N THR A 49 -6.42 -23.02 22.79
CA THR A 49 -7.31 -21.88 23.04
C THR A 49 -7.10 -20.83 21.95
N LEU A 50 -8.20 -20.46 21.31
CA LEU A 50 -8.27 -19.34 20.37
C LEU A 50 -9.00 -18.16 21.02
N TYR A 51 -8.54 -16.96 20.70
CA TYR A 51 -9.17 -15.70 21.11
C TYR A 51 -10.00 -15.16 19.95
N LEU A 52 -11.14 -14.54 20.28
CA LEU A 52 -12.03 -13.88 19.34
C LEU A 52 -12.34 -12.49 19.89
N ALA A 53 -11.82 -11.45 19.24
CA ALA A 53 -12.17 -10.09 19.59
C ALA A 53 -13.65 -9.83 19.33
N GLU A 54 -14.29 -9.02 20.18
CA GLU A 54 -15.68 -8.60 19.94
C GLU A 54 -15.77 -7.75 18.68
N SER A 55 -16.74 -8.09 17.82
CA SER A 55 -17.00 -7.32 16.60
C SER A 55 -17.48 -5.92 16.97
N GLY A 56 -16.80 -4.88 16.50
CA GLY A 56 -17.21 -3.49 16.68
C GLY A 56 -16.53 -2.71 17.79
N ALA A 57 -15.63 -3.32 18.58
CA ALA A 57 -14.92 -2.64 19.67
C ALA A 57 -14.03 -1.47 19.23
N TYR A 58 -13.63 -1.43 17.94
CA TYR A 58 -12.78 -0.35 17.40
C TYR A 58 -13.25 0.08 16.00
N PRO A 59 -13.14 1.38 15.66
CA PRO A 59 -13.38 1.82 14.29
C PRO A 59 -12.44 1.09 13.33
N ARG A 60 -13.00 0.63 12.20
CA ARG A 60 -12.24 -0.11 11.18
C ARG A 60 -11.11 0.77 10.66
N LYS A 61 -9.89 0.40 10.96
CA LYS A 61 -8.68 1.02 10.42
C LYS A 61 -8.22 0.25 9.19
N ILE A 62 -7.75 0.98 8.17
CA ILE A 62 -7.07 0.38 7.02
C ILE A 62 -5.59 0.24 7.40
N VAL A 63 -5.06 -0.98 7.30
CA VAL A 63 -3.65 -1.27 7.56
C VAL A 63 -2.97 -1.60 6.24
N LEU A 64 -1.99 -0.77 5.87
CA LEU A 64 -1.15 -0.96 4.69
C LEU A 64 0.26 -1.35 5.14
N GLY A 65 0.76 -2.46 4.63
CA GLY A 65 2.14 -2.90 4.84
C GLY A 65 2.97 -2.77 3.57
N GLY A 66 4.20 -2.28 3.69
CA GLY A 66 5.16 -2.19 2.60
C GLY A 66 6.19 -3.31 2.65
N VAL A 67 6.49 -3.93 1.51
CA VAL A 67 7.54 -4.96 1.37
C VAL A 67 8.33 -4.78 0.09
N ARG A 68 9.53 -5.36 0.04
CA ARG A 68 10.33 -5.45 -1.19
C ARG A 68 10.00 -6.74 -1.94
N GLN A 69 10.30 -6.78 -3.24
CA GLN A 69 10.02 -7.92 -4.13
C GLN A 69 10.53 -9.26 -3.59
N GLY A 70 11.73 -9.31 -3.06
CA GLY A 70 12.37 -10.52 -2.52
C GLY A 70 12.05 -10.84 -1.06
N THR A 71 11.01 -10.25 -0.46
CA THR A 71 10.67 -10.48 0.94
C THR A 71 10.32 -11.95 1.19
N ASP A 72 10.88 -12.52 2.25
CA ASP A 72 10.71 -13.92 2.63
C ASP A 72 9.23 -14.28 2.87
N ALA A 73 8.82 -15.43 2.31
CA ALA A 73 7.44 -15.89 2.39
C ALA A 73 6.97 -16.20 3.83
N ARG A 74 7.88 -16.58 4.75
CA ARG A 74 7.52 -16.82 6.16
C ARG A 74 7.19 -15.51 6.84
N MET A 75 7.99 -14.46 6.57
CA MET A 75 7.70 -13.11 7.08
C MET A 75 6.36 -12.62 6.56
N LEU A 76 6.08 -12.78 5.26
CA LEU A 76 4.79 -12.39 4.68
C LEU A 76 3.62 -13.08 5.38
N ARG A 77 3.67 -14.40 5.59
CA ARG A 77 2.58 -15.14 6.27
C ARG A 77 2.31 -14.63 7.70
N ARG A 78 3.33 -14.13 8.39
CA ARG A 78 3.18 -13.59 9.75
C ARG A 78 2.47 -12.24 9.77
N VAL A 79 2.69 -11.39 8.77
CA VAL A 79 2.17 -10.01 8.75
C VAL A 79 0.88 -9.86 7.96
N LEU A 80 0.68 -10.66 6.91
CA LEU A 80 -0.48 -10.56 6.02
C LEU A 80 -1.84 -10.59 6.75
N PRO A 81 -2.07 -11.42 7.78
CA PRO A 81 -3.35 -11.41 8.50
C PRO A 81 -3.73 -10.04 9.06
N GLN A 82 -2.75 -9.20 9.37
CA GLN A 82 -2.94 -7.87 9.95
C GLN A 82 -3.18 -6.76 8.92
N LEU A 83 -2.98 -7.04 7.64
CA LEU A 83 -3.00 -6.03 6.57
C LEU A 83 -4.32 -6.02 5.81
N ASP A 84 -4.70 -4.86 5.28
CA ASP A 84 -5.75 -4.70 4.28
C ASP A 84 -5.16 -4.52 2.88
N TYR A 85 -3.98 -3.90 2.81
CA TYR A 85 -3.20 -3.74 1.59
C TYR A 85 -1.76 -4.19 1.79
N LEU A 86 -1.18 -4.79 0.76
CA LEU A 86 0.25 -5.09 0.66
C LEU A 86 0.84 -4.28 -0.49
N ALA A 87 1.64 -3.27 -0.17
CA ALA A 87 2.40 -2.49 -1.14
C ALA A 87 3.75 -3.18 -1.41
N VAL A 88 3.96 -3.63 -2.64
CA VAL A 88 5.23 -4.28 -3.05
C VAL A 88 6.07 -3.25 -3.80
N ALA A 89 7.20 -2.87 -3.22
CA ALA A 89 8.13 -1.89 -3.78
C ALA A 89 9.31 -2.58 -4.48
N SER A 90 9.90 -1.92 -5.39
CA SER A 90 9.49 -0.75 -6.16
C SER A 90 9.69 -1.09 -7.63
N PHE A 91 8.88 -0.48 -8.47
CA PHE A 91 8.94 -0.69 -9.91
C PHE A 91 9.08 0.66 -10.58
N GLY A 92 9.91 0.72 -11.62
CA GLY A 92 10.17 1.94 -12.38
C GLY A 92 9.64 1.86 -13.79
N PHE A 93 10.02 2.83 -14.61
CA PHE A 93 9.65 2.92 -16.03
C PHE A 93 10.79 3.52 -16.86
N ASP A 94 10.81 3.21 -18.13
CA ASP A 94 11.77 3.76 -19.07
C ASP A 94 11.30 5.13 -19.66
N ARG A 95 12.12 5.72 -20.53
CA ARG A 95 11.84 7.04 -21.15
C ARG A 95 10.60 7.03 -22.04
N THR A 96 10.17 5.87 -22.51
CA THR A 96 8.95 5.72 -23.32
C THR A 96 7.70 5.54 -22.48
N GLY A 97 7.83 5.51 -21.14
CA GLY A 97 6.73 5.22 -20.22
C GLY A 97 6.40 3.73 -20.11
N ARG A 98 7.24 2.83 -20.60
CA ARG A 98 7.06 1.39 -20.45
C ARG A 98 7.55 0.96 -19.07
N ILE A 99 6.75 0.19 -18.38
CA ILE A 99 7.14 -0.51 -17.14
C ILE A 99 7.68 -1.87 -17.58
N PRO A 100 8.95 -2.21 -17.26
CA PRO A 100 9.46 -3.56 -17.47
C PRO A 100 8.65 -4.56 -16.63
N GLY A 101 8.77 -5.86 -16.96
CA GLY A 101 7.97 -6.91 -16.31
C GLY A 101 8.03 -6.85 -14.79
N ILE A 102 6.88 -6.98 -14.17
CA ILE A 102 6.74 -6.97 -12.70
C ILE A 102 6.80 -8.41 -12.20
N HIS A 103 7.87 -8.77 -11.49
CA HIS A 103 8.09 -10.10 -10.93
C HIS A 103 7.86 -10.08 -9.42
N ALA A 104 6.66 -10.40 -9.00
CA ALA A 104 6.25 -10.41 -7.60
C ALA A 104 5.14 -11.45 -7.32
N GLU A 105 5.19 -12.58 -7.99
CA GLU A 105 4.15 -13.61 -7.98
C GLU A 105 3.92 -14.17 -6.55
N ILE A 106 5.00 -14.35 -5.77
CA ILE A 106 4.90 -14.89 -4.42
C ILE A 106 4.17 -13.91 -3.48
N PRO A 107 4.56 -12.63 -3.35
CA PRO A 107 3.83 -11.66 -2.55
C PRO A 107 2.36 -11.52 -2.96
N VAL A 108 2.07 -11.44 -4.26
CA VAL A 108 0.70 -11.27 -4.79
C VAL A 108 -0.16 -12.46 -4.43
N ARG A 109 0.28 -13.67 -4.75
CA ARG A 109 -0.45 -14.90 -4.45
C ARG A 109 -0.71 -15.07 -2.96
N LEU A 110 0.30 -14.80 -2.11
CA LEU A 110 0.11 -14.86 -0.67
C LEU A 110 -0.87 -13.80 -0.18
N ALA A 111 -0.74 -12.54 -0.62
CA ALA A 111 -1.66 -11.48 -0.23
C ALA A 111 -3.11 -11.88 -0.56
N ARG A 112 -3.38 -12.34 -1.77
CA ARG A 112 -4.71 -12.78 -2.20
C ARG A 112 -5.24 -13.95 -1.35
N ARG A 113 -4.40 -14.94 -1.07
CA ARG A 113 -4.77 -16.07 -0.20
C ARG A 113 -5.25 -15.60 1.19
N TYR A 114 -4.66 -14.53 1.72
CA TYR A 114 -5.04 -13.94 3.01
C TYR A 114 -6.12 -12.87 2.92
N GLY A 115 -6.73 -12.67 1.75
CA GLY A 115 -7.74 -11.64 1.53
C GLY A 115 -7.18 -10.20 1.64
N VAL A 116 -5.87 -10.06 1.45
CA VAL A 116 -5.17 -8.77 1.42
C VAL A 116 -5.06 -8.29 -0.01
N ARG A 117 -5.28 -7.02 -0.26
CA ARG A 117 -5.22 -6.42 -1.59
C ARG A 117 -3.78 -6.04 -1.95
N PRO A 118 -3.11 -6.74 -2.90
CA PRO A 118 -1.77 -6.38 -3.31
C PRO A 118 -1.81 -5.17 -4.25
N VAL A 119 -0.91 -4.21 -4.03
CA VAL A 119 -0.66 -3.09 -4.94
C VAL A 119 0.83 -3.01 -5.25
N PHE A 120 1.20 -2.76 -6.49
CA PHE A 120 2.61 -2.49 -6.79
C PHE A 120 2.90 -1.00 -6.65
N VAL A 121 4.11 -0.70 -6.16
CA VAL A 121 4.55 0.68 -5.97
C VAL A 121 5.30 1.14 -7.20
N LEU A 122 4.67 2.02 -7.98
CA LEU A 122 5.30 2.67 -9.11
C LEU A 122 6.06 3.89 -8.65
N THR A 123 7.37 3.88 -8.87
CA THR A 123 8.30 4.94 -8.49
C THR A 123 8.97 5.53 -9.72
N MET A 124 9.71 6.61 -9.55
CA MET A 124 10.52 7.23 -10.61
C MET A 124 11.88 6.54 -10.81
N GLN A 125 11.98 5.24 -10.56
CA GLN A 125 13.20 4.49 -10.83
C GLN A 125 13.41 4.29 -12.32
N ASP A 126 14.66 4.35 -12.72
CA ASP A 126 15.10 3.97 -14.05
C ASP A 126 15.33 2.45 -14.14
N GLU A 127 15.74 1.99 -15.33
CA GLU A 127 16.08 0.58 -15.60
C GLU A 127 17.25 0.05 -14.75
N ASN A 128 18.02 0.95 -14.12
CA ASN A 128 19.12 0.60 -13.21
C ASN A 128 18.73 0.69 -11.72
N GLY A 129 17.44 0.94 -11.44
CA GLY A 129 16.93 1.11 -10.09
C GLY A 129 17.28 2.44 -9.43
N ARG A 130 17.75 3.44 -10.19
CA ARG A 130 18.09 4.77 -9.68
C ARG A 130 16.88 5.69 -9.78
N PHE A 131 16.60 6.45 -8.72
CA PHE A 131 15.56 7.47 -8.74
C PHE A 131 15.98 8.65 -9.64
N SER A 132 15.07 9.07 -10.53
CA SER A 132 15.33 10.16 -11.48
C SER A 132 14.10 11.04 -11.66
N GLY A 133 14.09 12.20 -11.00
CA GLY A 133 13.07 13.24 -11.21
C GLY A 133 13.06 13.76 -12.64
N GLU A 134 14.22 13.83 -13.31
CA GLU A 134 14.31 14.23 -14.71
C GLU A 134 13.62 13.26 -15.65
N ARG A 135 13.72 11.96 -15.41
CA ARG A 135 12.96 10.96 -16.18
C ARG A 135 11.47 11.11 -15.99
N ALA A 136 11.01 11.28 -14.76
CA ALA A 136 9.61 11.53 -14.50
C ALA A 136 9.12 12.78 -15.25
N ARG A 137 9.88 13.88 -15.20
CA ARG A 137 9.60 15.10 -15.95
C ARG A 137 9.44 14.84 -17.44
N GLN A 138 10.41 14.14 -18.07
CA GLN A 138 10.37 13.82 -19.49
C GLN A 138 9.10 13.05 -19.86
N VAL A 139 8.80 11.98 -19.13
CA VAL A 139 7.61 11.14 -19.39
C VAL A 139 6.31 11.89 -19.10
N LEU A 140 6.24 12.68 -18.03
CA LEU A 140 5.03 13.43 -17.71
C LEU A 140 4.70 14.54 -18.73
N ARG A 141 5.72 15.14 -19.34
CA ARG A 141 5.58 16.22 -20.33
C ARG A 141 5.40 15.73 -21.75
N ASP A 142 5.86 14.52 -22.07
CA ASP A 142 5.62 13.91 -23.38
C ASP A 142 4.25 13.20 -23.39
N PRO A 143 3.27 13.67 -24.19
CA PRO A 143 1.94 13.07 -24.24
C PRO A 143 1.94 11.59 -24.62
N ALA A 144 2.84 11.17 -25.53
CA ALA A 144 2.92 9.78 -25.98
C ALA A 144 3.50 8.88 -24.90
N ALA A 145 4.60 9.28 -24.28
CA ALA A 145 5.23 8.55 -23.18
C ALA A 145 4.31 8.48 -21.95
N ARG A 146 3.63 9.58 -21.61
CA ARG A 146 2.64 9.63 -20.54
C ARG A 146 1.47 8.68 -20.77
N ALA A 147 0.89 8.68 -21.98
CA ALA A 147 -0.18 7.76 -22.34
C ALA A 147 0.28 6.30 -22.31
N ASN A 148 1.52 6.04 -22.71
CA ASN A 148 2.12 4.71 -22.64
C ASN A 148 2.33 4.26 -21.20
N LEU A 149 2.80 5.15 -20.30
CA LEU A 149 2.95 4.84 -18.88
C LEU A 149 1.62 4.47 -18.23
N ILE A 150 0.54 5.21 -18.51
CA ILE A 150 -0.80 4.92 -18.03
C ILE A 150 -1.26 3.54 -18.47
N ARG A 151 -1.13 3.25 -19.77
CA ARG A 151 -1.51 1.95 -20.35
C ARG A 151 -0.67 0.81 -19.80
N SER A 152 0.65 0.98 -19.75
CA SER A 152 1.58 -0.02 -19.21
C SER A 152 1.30 -0.33 -17.76
N ALA A 153 0.99 0.69 -16.95
CA ALA A 153 0.65 0.53 -15.54
C ALA A 153 -0.65 -0.29 -15.36
N ALA A 154 -1.71 0.04 -16.10
CA ALA A 154 -2.97 -0.68 -16.03
C ALA A 154 -2.83 -2.13 -16.51
N GLN A 155 -2.15 -2.35 -17.63
CA GLN A 155 -1.90 -3.70 -18.17
C GLN A 155 -1.10 -4.58 -17.20
N ASN A 156 -0.03 -4.05 -16.60
CA ASN A 156 0.75 -4.80 -15.61
C ASN A 156 -0.08 -5.10 -14.35
N ALA A 157 -0.93 -4.18 -13.91
CA ALA A 157 -1.82 -4.41 -12.78
C ALA A 157 -2.82 -5.53 -13.05
N ALA A 158 -3.47 -5.52 -14.20
CA ALA A 158 -4.43 -6.53 -14.60
C ALA A 158 -3.77 -7.90 -14.80
N ALA A 159 -2.67 -7.96 -15.56
CA ALA A 159 -1.97 -9.21 -15.86
C ALA A 159 -1.36 -9.88 -14.63
N GLY A 160 -0.88 -9.10 -13.67
CA GLY A 160 -0.25 -9.59 -12.43
C GLY A 160 -1.23 -9.82 -11.28
N GLU A 161 -2.54 -9.77 -11.53
CA GLU A 161 -3.59 -9.92 -10.51
C GLU A 161 -3.45 -8.96 -9.33
N TRP A 162 -2.94 -7.76 -9.56
CA TRP A 162 -2.87 -6.71 -8.55
C TRP A 162 -4.25 -6.12 -8.28
N ALA A 163 -4.46 -5.64 -7.08
CA ALA A 163 -5.66 -4.89 -6.74
C ALA A 163 -5.60 -3.44 -7.25
N GLY A 164 -4.40 -2.97 -7.59
CA GLY A 164 -4.17 -1.63 -8.08
C GLY A 164 -2.71 -1.19 -7.99
N ILE A 165 -2.51 0.11 -7.95
CA ILE A 165 -1.20 0.76 -8.01
C ILE A 165 -1.08 1.75 -6.86
N MET A 166 0.11 1.86 -6.28
CA MET A 166 0.49 2.94 -5.40
C MET A 166 1.56 3.80 -6.10
N LEU A 167 1.25 5.07 -6.36
CA LEU A 167 2.25 6.01 -6.90
C LEU A 167 3.08 6.58 -5.77
N ASP A 168 4.40 6.53 -5.92
CA ASP A 168 5.37 7.15 -5.02
C ASP A 168 6.36 8.00 -5.84
N PHE A 169 5.88 9.18 -6.30
CA PHE A 169 6.67 10.12 -7.08
C PHE A 169 7.14 11.25 -6.17
N GLU A 170 8.44 11.35 -6.00
CA GLU A 170 9.12 12.39 -5.23
C GLU A 170 10.05 13.21 -6.12
N TYR A 171 10.61 14.31 -5.59
CA TYR A 171 11.59 15.15 -6.31
C TYR A 171 11.10 15.67 -7.66
N LEU A 172 9.79 15.89 -7.79
CA LEU A 172 9.21 16.59 -8.93
C LEU A 172 9.47 18.10 -8.78
N MET A 173 9.80 18.76 -9.88
CA MET A 173 9.96 20.21 -9.88
C MET A 173 8.60 20.90 -9.77
N PRO A 174 8.53 22.12 -9.19
CA PRO A 174 7.28 22.88 -9.06
C PRO A 174 6.52 23.04 -10.38
N GLU A 175 7.25 23.19 -11.48
CA GLU A 175 6.70 23.35 -12.83
C GLU A 175 6.06 22.07 -13.38
N ASP A 176 6.26 20.93 -12.73
CA ASP A 176 5.68 19.64 -13.13
C ASP A 176 4.35 19.37 -12.43
N ARG A 177 3.90 20.27 -11.52
CA ARG A 177 2.68 20.13 -10.74
C ARG A 177 1.44 19.80 -11.59
N ASP A 178 1.21 20.58 -12.64
CA ASP A 178 0.02 20.40 -13.48
C ASP A 178 0.12 19.12 -14.30
N ALA A 179 1.30 18.85 -14.88
CA ALA A 179 1.54 17.61 -15.64
C ALA A 179 1.36 16.36 -14.76
N PHE A 180 1.83 16.40 -13.51
CA PHE A 180 1.65 15.31 -12.55
C PHE A 180 0.17 15.17 -12.12
N SER A 181 -0.52 16.27 -11.88
CA SER A 181 -1.95 16.28 -11.55
C SER A 181 -2.79 15.69 -12.68
N ASP A 182 -2.50 16.05 -13.93
CA ASP A 182 -3.16 15.51 -15.12
C ASP A 182 -2.87 14.03 -15.33
N PHE A 183 -1.63 13.61 -15.10
CA PHE A 183 -1.25 12.20 -15.13
C PHE A 183 -2.04 11.38 -14.10
N VAL A 184 -2.11 11.83 -12.84
CA VAL A 184 -2.86 11.14 -11.78
C VAL A 184 -4.35 11.03 -12.14
N ARG A 185 -4.95 12.11 -12.67
CA ARG A 185 -6.35 12.11 -13.11
C ARG A 185 -6.60 11.10 -14.23
N ALA A 186 -5.75 11.07 -15.24
CA ALA A 186 -5.86 10.16 -16.36
C ALA A 186 -5.61 8.70 -15.93
N LEU A 187 -4.61 8.45 -15.09
CA LEU A 187 -4.35 7.13 -14.54
C LEU A 187 -5.53 6.62 -13.70
N LYS A 188 -6.11 7.48 -12.85
CA LYS A 188 -7.30 7.12 -12.05
C LYS A 188 -8.46 6.71 -12.94
N ALA A 189 -8.72 7.46 -14.00
CA ALA A 189 -9.80 7.13 -14.96
C ALA A 189 -9.56 5.77 -15.62
N GLN A 190 -8.32 5.48 -16.08
CA GLN A 190 -7.96 4.19 -16.66
C GLN A 190 -8.12 3.04 -15.66
N LEU A 191 -7.61 3.18 -14.44
CA LEU A 191 -7.70 2.16 -13.41
C LEU A 191 -9.14 1.87 -12.98
N ALA A 192 -9.98 2.91 -12.91
CA ALA A 192 -11.38 2.77 -12.54
C ALA A 192 -12.17 1.92 -13.56
N SER A 193 -11.87 2.03 -14.86
CA SER A 193 -12.50 1.19 -15.89
C SER A 193 -12.17 -0.29 -15.73
N GLU A 194 -11.07 -0.62 -15.08
CA GLU A 194 -10.61 -1.99 -14.81
C GLU A 194 -10.88 -2.43 -13.35
N LYS A 195 -11.61 -1.62 -12.58
CA LYS A 195 -11.92 -1.84 -11.15
C LYS A 195 -10.66 -1.95 -10.27
N LEU A 196 -9.59 -1.31 -10.67
CA LEU A 196 -8.33 -1.22 -9.96
C LEU A 196 -8.29 0.05 -9.09
N VAL A 197 -7.61 -0.03 -7.94
CA VAL A 197 -7.47 1.11 -7.03
C VAL A 197 -6.19 1.90 -7.32
N LEU A 198 -6.26 3.21 -7.08
CA LEU A 198 -5.11 4.10 -7.08
C LEU A 198 -4.83 4.61 -5.67
N LEU A 199 -3.66 4.26 -5.15
CA LEU A 199 -3.11 4.81 -3.90
C LEU A 199 -2.04 5.84 -4.23
N LEU A 200 -1.93 6.88 -3.41
CA LEU A 200 -0.85 7.87 -3.52
C LEU A 200 -0.03 7.90 -2.25
N ALA A 201 1.29 7.75 -2.35
CA ALA A 201 2.22 8.07 -1.29
C ALA A 201 2.58 9.57 -1.42
N LEU A 202 2.21 10.35 -0.44
CA LEU A 202 2.39 11.80 -0.45
C LEU A 202 3.40 12.22 0.62
N PRO A 203 4.31 13.14 0.32
CA PRO A 203 5.18 13.73 1.33
C PRO A 203 4.34 14.56 2.32
N PRO A 204 4.81 14.75 3.56
CA PRO A 204 4.10 15.58 4.52
C PRO A 204 4.11 17.04 4.05
N LYS A 205 2.93 17.66 4.03
CA LYS A 205 2.73 19.07 3.69
C LYS A 205 1.82 19.71 4.72
N THR A 206 2.20 20.87 5.23
CA THR A 206 1.47 21.54 6.33
C THR A 206 0.73 22.80 5.87
N CYS A 207 1.03 23.30 4.67
CA CYS A 207 0.32 24.42 4.08
C CYS A 207 0.39 24.40 2.54
N ARG A 208 -0.52 25.14 1.89
CA ARG A 208 -0.62 25.19 0.41
C ARG A 208 0.65 25.71 -0.27
N GLY A 209 1.30 26.70 0.33
CA GLY A 209 2.49 27.36 -0.22
C GLY A 209 3.81 26.73 0.23
N GLN A 210 3.78 25.55 0.85
CA GLN A 210 5.03 24.90 1.27
C GLN A 210 5.93 24.60 0.09
N THR A 211 7.15 25.14 0.16
CA THR A 211 8.21 24.96 -0.86
C THR A 211 9.06 23.73 -0.56
N GLY A 212 9.75 23.27 -1.57
CA GLY A 212 10.70 22.17 -1.50
C GLY A 212 10.41 21.02 -2.46
N LEU A 213 11.48 20.43 -2.99
CA LEU A 213 11.43 19.36 -4.01
C LEU A 213 10.58 18.14 -3.64
N LEU A 214 10.39 17.89 -2.35
CA LEU A 214 9.58 16.74 -1.91
C LEU A 214 8.09 16.99 -2.05
N CYS A 215 7.60 18.24 -1.87
CA CYS A 215 6.18 18.50 -1.69
C CYS A 215 5.59 19.57 -2.60
N GLU A 216 6.40 20.44 -3.20
CA GLU A 216 5.91 21.62 -3.90
C GLU A 216 5.07 21.29 -5.14
N ALA A 217 5.47 20.26 -5.90
CA ALA A 217 4.72 19.77 -7.06
C ALA A 217 3.44 18.97 -6.70
N HIS A 218 3.17 18.73 -5.42
CA HIS A 218 2.00 17.97 -5.00
C HIS A 218 0.82 18.88 -4.66
N ASP A 219 -0.17 18.94 -5.54
CA ASP A 219 -1.45 19.59 -5.26
C ASP A 219 -2.37 18.62 -4.52
N PHE A 220 -2.40 18.68 -3.18
CA PHE A 220 -3.17 17.76 -2.36
C PHE A 220 -4.66 17.75 -2.68
N ARG A 221 -5.23 18.93 -3.08
CA ARG A 221 -6.64 19.01 -3.45
C ARG A 221 -6.94 18.19 -4.71
N VAL A 222 -6.10 18.32 -5.73
CA VAL A 222 -6.27 17.59 -7.00
C VAL A 222 -5.95 16.11 -6.80
N LEU A 223 -4.84 15.81 -6.14
CA LEU A 223 -4.37 14.45 -5.92
C LEU A 223 -5.34 13.64 -5.05
N GLY A 224 -5.81 14.21 -3.94
CA GLY A 224 -6.76 13.53 -3.04
C GLY A 224 -8.12 13.23 -3.68
N ARG A 225 -8.59 14.10 -4.61
CA ARG A 225 -9.83 13.84 -5.35
C ARG A 225 -9.71 12.74 -6.41
N ASN A 226 -8.50 12.41 -6.81
CA ASN A 226 -8.21 11.44 -7.86
C ASN A 226 -7.49 10.20 -7.32
N ALA A 227 -7.61 9.92 -6.04
CA ALA A 227 -7.07 8.71 -5.41
C ALA A 227 -8.15 8.01 -4.57
N ASP A 228 -8.03 6.69 -4.40
CA ASP A 228 -8.88 5.93 -3.49
C ASP A 228 -8.36 5.98 -2.06
N LEU A 229 -7.05 6.18 -1.90
CA LEU A 229 -6.38 6.30 -0.60
C LEU A 229 -5.11 7.12 -0.75
N CYS A 230 -4.90 8.07 0.15
CA CYS A 230 -3.63 8.78 0.29
C CYS A 230 -2.90 8.32 1.54
N VAL A 231 -1.61 8.09 1.41
CA VAL A 231 -0.71 7.70 2.50
C VAL A 231 0.28 8.84 2.72
N LEU A 232 0.16 9.56 3.82
CA LEU A 232 1.14 10.58 4.18
C LEU A 232 2.41 9.90 4.71
N LYS A 233 3.53 10.15 4.05
CA LYS A 233 4.84 9.61 4.44
C LYS A 233 5.34 10.37 5.67
N ASN A 234 5.73 9.66 6.71
CA ASN A 234 6.25 10.26 7.95
C ASN A 234 7.67 9.79 8.24
N ALA A 235 8.53 9.82 7.25
CA ALA A 235 9.95 9.59 7.45
C ALA A 235 10.66 10.94 7.52
N SER A 236 10.93 11.45 8.72
CA SER A 236 11.89 12.53 8.89
C SER A 236 13.30 11.95 8.83
N VAL A 237 13.94 12.06 7.68
CA VAL A 237 15.39 11.82 7.59
C VAL A 237 16.07 13.09 8.05
N ALA A 238 16.45 13.15 9.32
CA ALA A 238 17.38 14.18 9.78
C ALA A 238 18.77 13.84 9.24
N LEU A 239 19.19 14.58 8.23
CA LEU A 239 20.56 14.52 7.75
C LEU A 239 21.46 15.14 8.82
N GLY A 240 22.22 14.32 9.53
CA GLY A 240 23.36 14.77 10.37
C GLY A 240 23.14 14.79 11.88
N ALA A 241 21.97 14.46 12.41
CA ALA A 241 21.78 14.30 13.86
C ALA A 241 20.77 13.17 14.17
N PRO A 242 20.92 12.44 15.28
CA PRO A 242 19.88 11.52 15.73
C PRO A 242 18.57 12.26 15.98
N SER A 243 17.50 11.86 15.29
CA SER A 243 16.17 12.41 15.49
C SER A 243 15.14 11.29 15.60
N ALA A 244 13.96 11.59 16.13
CA ALA A 244 12.85 10.66 16.12
C ALA A 244 12.49 10.28 14.68
N LEU A 245 12.25 8.99 14.42
CA LEU A 245 11.82 8.48 13.10
C LEU A 245 10.51 9.10 12.63
N ALA A 246 9.70 9.63 13.55
CA ALA A 246 8.44 10.29 13.29
C ALA A 246 8.27 11.48 14.22
N ASP A 247 8.08 12.67 13.65
CA ASP A 247 7.68 13.86 14.39
C ASP A 247 6.15 13.92 14.43
N ILE A 248 5.59 13.59 15.59
CA ILE A 248 4.13 13.57 15.80
C ILE A 248 3.52 14.97 15.63
N GLY A 249 4.24 16.04 15.99
CA GLY A 249 3.77 17.42 15.80
C GLY A 249 3.56 17.74 14.34
N ARG A 250 4.59 17.56 13.52
CA ARG A 250 4.53 17.75 12.06
C ARG A 250 3.53 16.84 11.37
N MET A 251 3.40 15.59 11.84
CA MET A 251 2.42 14.66 11.29
C MET A 251 1.00 15.14 11.56
N ASN A 252 0.70 15.61 12.76
CA ASN A 252 -0.60 16.18 13.09
C ASN A 252 -0.92 17.41 12.25
N GLU A 253 0.05 18.28 12.00
CA GLU A 253 -0.10 19.42 11.10
C GLU A 253 -0.38 18.97 9.67
N ALA A 254 0.37 18.00 9.16
CA ALA A 254 0.18 17.45 7.82
C ALA A 254 -1.20 16.79 7.65
N VAL A 255 -1.66 16.03 8.64
CA VAL A 255 -3.00 15.41 8.63
C VAL A 255 -4.12 16.45 8.67
N ARG A 256 -3.95 17.54 9.42
CA ARG A 256 -4.94 18.64 9.46
C ARG A 256 -5.01 19.40 8.14
N TYR A 257 -3.91 19.48 7.42
CA TYR A 257 -3.85 20.16 6.14
C TYR A 257 -4.41 19.30 4.99
N ALA A 258 -4.22 17.97 5.03
CA ALA A 258 -4.63 17.02 3.98
C ALA A 258 -6.15 16.87 3.89
#